data_4a8e0a6f0757763aa561763c6eaa4cb9
#
_entry.id   4a8e0a6f0757763aa561763c6eaa4cb9
#
_cell.length_a   1.000
_cell.length_b   1.000
_cell.length_c   1.000
_cell.angle_alpha   90.00
_cell.angle_beta   90.00
_cell.angle_gamma   90.00
#
_symmetry.space_group_name_H-M   'P 1'
#
loop_
_entity.id
_entity.type
_entity.pdbx_description
1 polymer ?
#
loop_
_entity_poly.entity_id
_entity_poly.type
_entity_poly.pdbx_seq_one_letter_code
_entity_poly.pdbx_strand_id
1 'polypeptide(L)'
;IHDQIHTMMKVETHNHPTAISPYPGAATGSGGEIRDEAATGRGAMPKAGLTGFSVSHLFIPDDVQSWEETIGKPDHIASALDIMLDGPIGGAAYNNEFGRPNILGYFRTFEERNREQENSSWGFHKPIMIVGGMGNISDSSVNKNDIAAGSLIIVLGGPAMLIGLGGGSASSLNAGSSDSDLDFASVQRDNAELERRAQEVIIRCFSMGVQSNQENTNPIILIHDVGAGGLSNAIPEVADHSKMSADINLREIDNAEPGMTPLEIWCNEAQERYV
;
A
#
# COMPACT_ATOMS: atom_id res chain seq x y z
N ILE A 1 -0.62 -35.02 -1.51
CA ILE A 1 0.20 -34.14 -2.34
C ILE A 1 1.05 -33.34 -1.35
N HIS A 2 2.36 -33.51 -1.39
CA HIS A 2 3.28 -32.67 -0.64
C HIS A 2 3.66 -31.51 -1.56
N ASP A 3 3.05 -30.33 -1.36
CA ASP A 3 3.48 -29.11 -2.00
C ASP A 3 4.52 -28.42 -1.11
N GLN A 4 5.56 -27.89 -1.72
CA GLN A 4 6.56 -27.11 -1.03
C GLN A 4 6.01 -25.69 -0.90
N ILE A 5 5.96 -25.19 0.33
CA ILE A 5 5.47 -23.84 0.65
C ILE A 5 6.65 -22.95 1.03
N HIS A 6 6.75 -21.82 0.37
CA HIS A 6 7.73 -20.78 0.70
C HIS A 6 7.09 -19.71 1.57
N THR A 7 7.88 -19.18 2.50
CA THR A 7 7.51 -17.99 3.27
C THR A 7 8.02 -16.76 2.53
N MET A 8 7.19 -15.75 2.45
CA MET A 8 7.56 -14.45 1.93
C MET A 8 7.39 -13.37 3.00
N MET A 9 8.09 -12.28 2.85
CA MET A 9 8.02 -11.10 3.72
C MET A 9 8.10 -9.85 2.86
N LYS A 10 7.30 -8.86 3.21
CA LYS A 10 7.31 -7.52 2.62
C LYS A 10 7.43 -6.49 3.74
N VAL A 11 8.20 -5.44 3.50
CA VAL A 11 8.27 -4.25 4.38
C VAL A 11 8.42 -3.02 3.50
N GLU A 12 7.63 -2.00 3.80
CA GLU A 12 7.73 -0.69 3.16
C GLU A 12 7.40 0.43 4.15
N THR A 13 7.54 1.67 3.72
CA THR A 13 7.16 2.84 4.51
C THR A 13 5.96 3.55 3.88
N HIS A 14 5.07 4.08 4.72
CA HIS A 14 3.91 4.86 4.30
C HIS A 14 3.84 6.18 5.07
N ASN A 15 4.90 6.98 4.94
CA ASN A 15 5.19 8.11 5.82
C ASN A 15 4.30 9.32 5.57
N HIS A 16 4.18 9.76 4.30
CA HIS A 16 3.50 11.01 3.96
C HIS A 16 1.99 10.95 4.22
N PRO A 17 1.22 9.96 3.76
CA PRO A 17 -0.20 9.86 4.08
C PRO A 17 -0.47 9.76 5.58
N THR A 18 0.39 9.05 6.31
CA THR A 18 0.29 8.93 7.78
C THR A 18 0.56 10.26 8.48
N ALA A 19 1.46 11.11 7.93
CA ALA A 19 1.71 12.45 8.45
C ALA A 19 0.49 13.38 8.29
N ILE A 20 -0.22 13.27 7.17
CA ILE A 20 -1.35 14.14 6.83
C ILE A 20 -2.63 13.69 7.55
N SER A 21 -2.91 12.40 7.51
CA SER A 21 -4.11 11.80 8.08
C SER A 21 -3.77 10.43 8.69
N PRO A 22 -3.43 10.38 10.00
CA PRO A 22 -2.80 9.22 10.61
C PRO A 22 -3.56 7.92 10.47
N TYR A 23 -4.87 7.91 10.76
CA TYR A 23 -5.69 6.69 10.69
C TYR A 23 -5.80 6.17 9.24
N PRO A 24 -6.35 6.92 8.26
CA PRO A 24 -6.48 6.42 6.90
C PRO A 24 -5.12 6.22 6.22
N GLY A 25 -4.12 7.05 6.54
CA GLY A 25 -2.78 6.90 6.00
C GLY A 25 -2.11 5.59 6.44
N ALA A 26 -2.23 5.21 7.70
CA ALA A 26 -1.70 3.93 8.18
C ALA A 26 -2.54 2.74 7.69
N ALA A 27 -3.85 2.89 7.58
CA ALA A 27 -4.74 1.86 7.05
C ALA A 27 -4.38 1.52 5.60
N THR A 28 -4.26 2.53 4.73
CA THR A 28 -3.92 2.33 3.31
C THR A 28 -2.49 1.82 3.11
N GLY A 29 -1.57 2.16 4.02
CA GLY A 29 -0.26 1.53 4.05
C GLY A 29 -0.33 0.02 4.23
N SER A 30 -1.17 -0.45 5.15
CA SER A 30 -1.42 -1.90 5.34
C SER A 30 -2.04 -2.54 4.09
N GLY A 31 -2.94 -1.85 3.40
CA GLY A 31 -3.51 -2.30 2.13
C GLY A 31 -2.46 -2.43 1.03
N GLY A 32 -1.57 -1.45 0.90
CA GLY A 32 -0.47 -1.48 -0.07
C GLY A 32 0.45 -2.68 0.13
N GLU A 33 0.83 -2.93 1.34
CA GLU A 33 1.66 -4.07 1.69
C GLU A 33 0.98 -5.42 1.37
N ILE A 34 -0.32 -5.56 1.69
CA ILE A 34 -1.11 -6.76 1.36
C ILE A 34 -1.16 -6.99 -0.15
N ARG A 35 -1.34 -5.93 -0.95
CA ARG A 35 -1.38 -6.05 -2.42
C ARG A 35 -0.07 -6.60 -2.98
N ASP A 36 1.06 -6.10 -2.52
CA ASP A 36 2.36 -6.59 -2.96
C ASP A 36 2.58 -8.06 -2.60
N GLU A 37 2.19 -8.46 -1.37
CA GLU A 37 2.23 -9.86 -0.99
C GLU A 37 1.33 -10.71 -1.88
N ALA A 38 0.08 -10.31 -2.08
CA ALA A 38 -0.91 -11.05 -2.87
C ALA A 38 -0.51 -11.19 -4.34
N ALA A 39 0.14 -10.16 -4.91
CA ALA A 39 0.62 -10.14 -6.29
C ALA A 39 1.97 -10.83 -6.50
N THR A 40 2.55 -11.44 -5.47
CA THR A 40 3.80 -12.17 -5.60
C THR A 40 3.59 -13.43 -6.44
N GLY A 41 4.49 -13.65 -7.41
CA GLY A 41 4.43 -14.80 -8.31
C GLY A 41 3.14 -14.82 -9.16
N ARG A 42 2.36 -15.89 -9.02
CA ARG A 42 1.03 -16.06 -9.65
C ARG A 42 -0.09 -16.10 -8.63
N GLY A 43 0.10 -15.39 -7.51
CA GLY A 43 -0.80 -15.28 -6.38
C GLY A 43 -0.27 -15.97 -5.13
N ALA A 44 -0.22 -15.21 -4.06
CA ALA A 44 0.25 -15.64 -2.76
C ALA A 44 -0.80 -15.37 -1.68
N MET A 45 -0.54 -15.79 -0.46
CA MET A 45 -1.49 -15.69 0.65
C MET A 45 -0.89 -14.88 1.80
N PRO A 46 -1.23 -13.59 1.94
CA PRO A 46 -0.89 -12.79 3.12
C PRO A 46 -1.46 -13.43 4.40
N LYS A 47 -0.64 -13.57 5.45
CA LYS A 47 -1.01 -14.29 6.67
C LYS A 47 -1.01 -13.44 7.91
N ALA A 48 -0.08 -12.50 8.04
CA ALA A 48 0.03 -11.66 9.20
C ALA A 48 0.67 -10.33 8.82
N GLY A 49 0.21 -9.24 9.43
CA GLY A 49 0.75 -7.91 9.25
C GLY A 49 1.53 -7.42 10.47
N LEU A 50 2.29 -6.36 10.28
CA LEU A 50 2.93 -5.58 11.32
C LEU A 50 2.91 -4.09 10.98
N THR A 51 2.96 -3.25 12.00
CA THR A 51 3.15 -1.81 11.84
C THR A 51 4.16 -1.31 12.85
N GLY A 52 4.89 -0.23 12.53
CA GLY A 52 5.83 0.40 13.44
C GLY A 52 5.94 1.89 13.16
N PHE A 53 6.16 2.68 14.22
CA PHE A 53 6.15 4.13 14.12
C PHE A 53 7.37 4.75 14.79
N SER A 54 8.02 5.69 14.10
CA SER A 54 8.96 6.64 14.68
C SER A 54 8.41 8.04 14.47
N VAL A 55 8.28 8.79 15.56
CA VAL A 55 7.71 10.15 15.59
C VAL A 55 8.59 11.09 16.41
N SER A 56 8.35 12.38 16.33
CA SER A 56 8.95 13.40 17.20
C SER A 56 8.40 13.30 18.65
N HIS A 57 8.68 14.25 19.50
CA HIS A 57 8.20 14.27 20.88
C HIS A 57 6.67 14.33 20.95
N LEU A 58 6.09 13.61 21.91
CA LEU A 58 4.64 13.43 22.05
C LEU A 58 3.94 14.63 22.69
N PHE A 59 4.59 15.29 23.64
CA PHE A 59 3.98 16.33 24.48
C PHE A 59 2.64 15.87 25.08
N ILE A 60 2.66 14.70 25.75
CA ILE A 60 1.45 14.14 26.38
C ILE A 60 0.88 15.16 27.35
N PRO A 61 -0.40 15.56 27.21
CA PRO A 61 -1.03 16.51 28.12
C PRO A 61 -0.92 16.04 29.57
N ASP A 62 -0.56 16.98 30.45
CA ASP A 62 -0.32 16.74 31.89
C ASP A 62 0.87 15.82 32.24
N ASP A 63 1.61 15.31 31.23
CA ASP A 63 2.78 14.46 31.42
C ASP A 63 3.94 14.81 30.46
N VAL A 64 4.16 16.10 30.19
CA VAL A 64 5.26 16.57 29.34
C VAL A 64 6.58 16.29 30.03
N GLN A 65 7.49 15.63 29.32
CA GLN A 65 8.77 15.25 29.89
C GLN A 65 9.79 16.38 29.86
N SER A 66 10.75 16.36 30.77
CA SER A 66 11.75 17.43 30.91
C SER A 66 12.68 17.59 29.72
N TRP A 67 12.77 16.60 28.85
CA TRP A 67 13.58 16.64 27.61
C TRP A 67 12.77 17.05 26.37
N GLU A 68 11.45 17.20 26.47
CA GLU A 68 10.60 17.61 25.37
C GLU A 68 10.64 19.13 25.21
N GLU A 69 11.41 19.57 24.24
CA GLU A 69 11.51 21.00 23.89
C GLU A 69 10.62 21.34 22.71
N THR A 70 9.86 22.42 22.81
CA THR A 70 9.04 22.91 21.68
C THR A 70 9.94 23.50 20.60
N ILE A 71 10.13 22.78 19.51
CA ILE A 71 10.90 23.20 18.33
C ILE A 71 9.99 23.72 17.22
N GLY A 72 8.73 23.25 17.22
CA GLY A 72 7.73 23.51 16.18
C GLY A 72 7.65 22.39 15.15
N LYS A 73 6.58 22.38 14.40
CA LYS A 73 6.33 21.44 13.31
C LYS A 73 5.61 22.16 12.16
N PRO A 74 5.63 21.62 10.93
CA PRO A 74 4.77 22.11 9.85
C PRO A 74 3.27 22.00 10.22
N ASP A 75 2.49 23.03 9.92
CA ASP A 75 1.10 23.13 10.36
C ASP A 75 0.18 22.05 9.77
N HIS A 76 0.45 21.62 8.54
CA HIS A 76 -0.35 20.62 7.82
C HIS A 76 -0.05 19.16 8.22
N ILE A 77 0.96 18.92 9.04
CA ILE A 77 1.30 17.60 9.57
C ILE A 77 0.63 17.41 10.93
N ALA A 78 0.01 16.25 11.14
CA ALA A 78 -0.56 15.84 12.42
C ALA A 78 0.50 15.87 13.54
N SER A 79 0.09 16.06 14.79
CA SER A 79 1.02 15.97 15.90
C SER A 79 1.58 14.56 16.07
N ALA A 80 2.76 14.45 16.68
CA ALA A 80 3.34 13.15 17.00
C ALA A 80 2.39 12.31 17.88
N LEU A 81 1.67 12.96 18.79
CA LEU A 81 0.67 12.29 19.64
C LEU A 81 -0.50 11.77 18.83
N ASP A 82 -1.08 12.59 17.92
CA ASP A 82 -2.20 12.16 17.07
C ASP A 82 -1.79 10.99 16.17
N ILE A 83 -0.58 11.04 15.60
CA ILE A 83 -0.05 9.93 14.80
C ILE A 83 0.03 8.64 15.63
N MET A 84 0.43 8.73 16.89
CA MET A 84 0.55 7.56 17.74
C MET A 84 -0.77 7.05 18.31
N LEU A 85 -1.75 7.91 18.44
CA LEU A 85 -3.11 7.49 18.85
C LEU A 85 -3.85 6.81 17.70
N ASP A 86 -3.81 7.40 16.52
CA ASP A 86 -4.66 7.00 15.39
C ASP A 86 -3.98 6.04 14.40
N GLY A 87 -2.68 6.24 14.14
CA GLY A 87 -1.95 5.44 13.15
C GLY A 87 -1.96 3.93 13.43
N PRO A 88 -1.59 3.49 14.66
CA PRO A 88 -1.63 2.07 15.01
C PRO A 88 -3.02 1.45 14.90
N ILE A 89 -4.05 2.22 15.25
CA ILE A 89 -5.45 1.78 15.15
C ILE A 89 -5.85 1.63 13.69
N GLY A 90 -5.49 2.59 12.81
CA GLY A 90 -5.76 2.51 11.38
C GLY A 90 -5.15 1.28 10.72
N GLY A 91 -3.87 1.03 10.96
CA GLY A 91 -3.20 -0.17 10.44
C GLY A 91 -3.78 -1.48 10.97
N ALA A 92 -4.10 -1.53 12.27
CA ALA A 92 -4.72 -2.70 12.89
C ALA A 92 -6.15 -2.95 12.38
N ALA A 93 -6.94 -1.89 12.20
CA ALA A 93 -8.31 -1.98 11.70
C ALA A 93 -8.35 -2.55 10.28
N TYR A 94 -7.48 -2.06 9.39
CA TYR A 94 -7.37 -2.60 8.04
C TYR A 94 -7.04 -4.09 8.03
N ASN A 95 -6.02 -4.50 8.78
CA ASN A 95 -5.64 -5.90 8.88
C ASN A 95 -6.78 -6.77 9.43
N ASN A 96 -7.50 -6.28 10.45
CA ASN A 96 -8.62 -6.98 11.05
C ASN A 96 -9.79 -7.14 10.08
N GLU A 97 -10.16 -6.11 9.32
CA GLU A 97 -11.22 -6.17 8.32
C GLU A 97 -10.85 -7.05 7.13
N PHE A 98 -9.60 -6.97 6.66
CA PHE A 98 -9.08 -7.90 5.66
C PHE A 98 -9.10 -9.36 6.14
N GLY A 99 -8.97 -9.60 7.44
CA GLY A 99 -9.06 -10.92 8.07
C GLY A 99 -7.70 -11.60 8.29
N ARG A 100 -6.66 -10.81 8.61
CA ARG A 100 -5.37 -11.29 9.10
C ARG A 100 -4.98 -10.57 10.40
N PRO A 101 -4.21 -11.19 11.31
CA PRO A 101 -3.73 -10.50 12.50
C PRO A 101 -2.66 -9.45 12.16
N ASN A 102 -2.69 -8.32 12.86
CA ASN A 102 -1.57 -7.39 12.98
C ASN A 102 -0.83 -7.72 14.28
N ILE A 103 0.25 -8.52 14.20
CA ILE A 103 0.82 -9.24 15.36
C ILE A 103 2.01 -8.55 16.01
N LEU A 104 2.63 -7.61 15.35
CA LEU A 104 3.86 -6.99 15.80
C LEU A 104 3.88 -5.52 15.45
N GLY A 105 4.47 -4.74 16.31
CA GLY A 105 4.73 -3.34 16.08
C GLY A 105 5.82 -2.81 16.97
N TYR A 106 6.32 -1.64 16.64
CA TYR A 106 7.19 -0.89 17.51
C TYR A 106 6.78 0.58 17.53
N PHE A 107 7.26 1.26 18.57
CA PHE A 107 7.03 2.67 18.77
C PHE A 107 8.29 3.35 19.28
N ARG A 108 8.68 4.46 18.64
CA ARG A 108 9.85 5.24 19.04
C ARG A 108 9.58 6.72 18.89
N THR A 109 10.13 7.52 19.82
CA THR A 109 10.19 8.97 19.72
C THR A 109 11.63 9.43 19.65
N PHE A 110 11.89 10.44 18.83
CA PHE A 110 13.18 11.12 18.81
C PHE A 110 13.02 12.53 18.28
N GLU A 111 13.54 13.48 19.01
CA GLU A 111 13.72 14.87 18.59
C GLU A 111 14.88 15.49 19.37
N GLU A 112 15.79 16.17 18.71
CA GLU A 112 16.94 16.82 19.34
C GLU A 112 17.29 18.10 18.61
N ARG A 113 17.59 19.17 19.37
CA ARG A 113 18.17 20.38 18.80
C ARG A 113 19.57 20.11 18.27
N ASN A 114 19.85 20.63 17.09
CA ASN A 114 21.20 20.64 16.56
C ASN A 114 22.02 21.69 17.35
N ARG A 115 23.03 21.22 18.08
CA ARG A 115 23.90 22.10 18.90
C ARG A 115 24.90 22.92 18.05
N GLU A 116 25.13 22.51 16.80
CA GLU A 116 26.09 23.14 15.91
C GLU A 116 25.43 24.16 14.97
N GLN A 117 24.11 24.09 14.79
CA GLN A 117 23.36 25.01 13.94
C GLN A 117 22.16 25.57 14.70
N GLU A 118 22.24 26.86 15.02
CA GLU A 118 21.13 27.61 15.62
C GLU A 118 19.86 27.48 14.76
N ASN A 119 18.73 27.17 15.37
CA ASN A 119 17.42 26.97 14.75
C ASN A 119 17.25 25.70 13.86
N SER A 120 18.09 24.69 13.99
CA SER A 120 17.87 23.40 13.37
C SER A 120 17.67 22.31 14.41
N SER A 121 16.91 21.30 14.05
CA SER A 121 16.62 20.14 14.88
C SER A 121 16.57 18.86 14.04
N TRP A 122 16.81 17.75 14.71
CA TRP A 122 16.62 16.41 14.16
C TRP A 122 15.38 15.81 14.81
N GLY A 123 14.47 15.29 14.00
CA GLY A 123 13.24 14.67 14.50
C GLY A 123 12.44 13.99 13.39
N PHE A 124 11.36 13.34 13.77
CA PHE A 124 10.46 12.66 12.87
C PHE A 124 9.08 13.34 12.82
N HIS A 125 9.06 14.64 12.49
CA HIS A 125 7.79 15.36 12.26
C HIS A 125 7.02 14.74 11.10
N LYS A 126 7.68 14.50 9.95
CA LYS A 126 7.21 13.51 8.98
C LYS A 126 7.58 12.13 9.57
N PRO A 127 6.62 11.34 10.03
CA PRO A 127 6.91 10.10 10.72
C PRO A 127 7.60 9.10 9.81
N ILE A 128 8.29 8.13 10.39
CA ILE A 128 8.53 6.88 9.70
C ILE A 128 7.43 5.92 10.16
N MET A 129 6.50 5.64 9.27
CA MET A 129 5.51 4.56 9.44
C MET A 129 5.99 3.36 8.63
N ILE A 130 6.38 2.31 9.31
CA ILE A 130 6.71 1.04 8.68
C ILE A 130 5.46 0.18 8.70
N VAL A 131 5.17 -0.41 7.55
CA VAL A 131 4.17 -1.44 7.39
C VAL A 131 4.82 -2.65 6.75
N GLY A 132 4.46 -3.83 7.21
CA GLY A 132 5.01 -5.07 6.67
C GLY A 132 4.12 -6.24 7.01
N GLY A 133 4.48 -7.38 6.46
CA GLY A 133 3.77 -8.61 6.68
C GLY A 133 4.59 -9.83 6.31
N MET A 134 3.95 -10.95 6.55
CA MET A 134 4.44 -12.25 6.11
C MET A 134 3.29 -13.09 5.54
N GLY A 135 3.61 -13.80 4.51
CA GLY A 135 2.67 -14.71 3.85
C GLY A 135 3.35 -15.98 3.37
N ASN A 136 2.63 -16.73 2.59
CA ASN A 136 3.17 -17.90 1.97
C ASN A 136 2.73 -18.06 0.52
N ILE A 137 3.55 -18.76 -0.25
CA ILE A 137 3.29 -19.06 -1.65
C ILE A 137 3.71 -20.52 -1.94
N SER A 138 2.91 -21.20 -2.75
CA SER A 138 3.25 -22.54 -3.24
C SER A 138 4.42 -22.47 -4.23
N ASP A 139 5.29 -23.46 -4.19
CA ASP A 139 6.43 -23.59 -5.11
C ASP A 139 5.99 -23.49 -6.58
N SER A 140 4.89 -24.10 -6.92
CA SER A 140 4.31 -24.06 -8.26
C SER A 140 3.86 -22.67 -8.72
N SER A 141 3.70 -21.71 -7.81
CA SER A 141 3.23 -20.33 -8.08
C SER A 141 4.30 -19.25 -7.93
N VAL A 142 5.52 -19.60 -7.54
CA VAL A 142 6.60 -18.64 -7.29
C VAL A 142 6.97 -17.85 -8.55
N ASN A 143 7.04 -18.53 -9.68
CA ASN A 143 7.44 -17.91 -10.94
C ASN A 143 6.21 -17.40 -11.71
N LYS A 144 6.30 -16.16 -12.19
CA LYS A 144 5.38 -15.61 -13.18
C LYS A 144 5.64 -16.32 -14.51
N ASN A 145 4.57 -16.60 -15.25
CA ASN A 145 4.70 -17.21 -16.58
C ASN A 145 4.77 -16.13 -17.67
N ASP A 146 5.33 -16.49 -18.82
CA ASP A 146 5.29 -15.64 -20.00
C ASP A 146 3.86 -15.53 -20.55
N ILE A 147 3.49 -14.31 -20.92
CA ILE A 147 2.18 -14.00 -21.51
C ILE A 147 2.22 -14.32 -23.00
N ALA A 148 1.25 -15.10 -23.47
CA ALA A 148 1.08 -15.37 -24.90
C ALA A 148 0.23 -14.29 -25.59
N ALA A 149 0.41 -14.13 -26.90
CA ALA A 149 -0.45 -13.26 -27.71
C ALA A 149 -1.91 -13.70 -27.62
N GLY A 150 -2.81 -12.75 -27.38
CA GLY A 150 -4.23 -13.01 -27.17
C GLY A 150 -4.64 -13.29 -25.72
N SER A 151 -3.69 -13.24 -24.77
CA SER A 151 -4.04 -13.25 -23.35
C SER A 151 -4.87 -12.02 -22.99
N LEU A 152 -5.80 -12.20 -22.05
CA LEU A 152 -6.66 -11.12 -21.57
C LEU A 152 -5.98 -10.38 -20.41
N ILE A 153 -6.10 -9.06 -20.42
CA ILE A 153 -5.80 -8.20 -19.28
C ILE A 153 -7.09 -8.06 -18.48
N ILE A 154 -7.06 -8.41 -17.21
CA ILE A 154 -8.20 -8.30 -16.30
C ILE A 154 -7.82 -7.36 -15.18
N VAL A 155 -8.60 -6.30 -14.99
CA VAL A 155 -8.51 -5.45 -13.80
C VAL A 155 -9.43 -6.04 -12.73
N LEU A 156 -8.85 -6.58 -11.68
CA LEU A 156 -9.56 -7.16 -10.55
C LEU A 156 -9.54 -6.17 -9.38
N GLY A 157 -10.68 -5.86 -8.81
CA GLY A 157 -10.80 -5.00 -7.62
C GLY A 157 -11.76 -3.84 -7.82
N GLY A 158 -11.46 -2.69 -7.24
CA GLY A 158 -12.33 -1.51 -7.23
C GLY A 158 -12.39 -0.73 -8.54
N PRO A 159 -13.41 0.12 -8.71
CA PRO A 159 -13.52 1.02 -9.85
C PRO A 159 -12.47 2.14 -9.81
N ALA A 160 -12.24 2.79 -10.95
CA ALA A 160 -11.48 4.02 -11.02
C ALA A 160 -12.15 5.13 -10.19
N MET A 161 -11.37 5.89 -9.44
CA MET A 161 -11.80 7.00 -8.59
C MET A 161 -10.77 8.12 -8.63
N LEU A 162 -11.17 9.36 -8.31
CA LEU A 162 -10.24 10.51 -8.23
C LEU A 162 -9.39 10.45 -6.94
N ILE A 163 -8.51 9.47 -6.87
CA ILE A 163 -7.66 9.19 -5.71
C ILE A 163 -6.22 9.02 -6.17
N GLY A 164 -5.29 9.56 -5.41
CA GLY A 164 -3.85 9.33 -5.57
C GLY A 164 -3.24 9.94 -6.82
N LEU A 165 -3.93 10.82 -7.51
CA LEU A 165 -3.39 11.52 -8.68
C LEU A 165 -2.16 12.33 -8.25
N GLY A 166 -0.97 11.81 -8.58
CA GLY A 166 0.30 12.40 -8.18
C GLY A 166 0.82 11.99 -6.79
N GLY A 167 0.17 11.04 -6.11
CA GLY A 167 0.56 10.59 -4.76
C GLY A 167 1.99 10.08 -4.64
N GLY A 168 2.47 9.35 -5.65
CA GLY A 168 3.86 8.88 -5.71
C GLY A 168 4.89 10.02 -5.73
N SER A 169 4.60 11.15 -6.38
CA SER A 169 5.47 12.33 -6.37
C SER A 169 5.41 13.07 -5.03
N ALA A 170 4.22 13.19 -4.42
CA ALA A 170 4.04 13.83 -3.11
C ALA A 170 4.82 13.12 -2.00
N SER A 171 4.90 11.78 -2.04
CA SER A 171 5.65 11.01 -1.05
C SER A 171 7.15 11.30 -1.05
N SER A 172 7.70 11.71 -2.19
CA SER A 172 9.12 12.03 -2.37
C SER A 172 9.49 13.47 -2.01
N LEU A 173 8.52 14.35 -1.78
CA LEU A 173 8.76 15.74 -1.42
C LEU A 173 9.14 15.88 0.07
N ASN A 174 9.90 16.94 0.36
CA ASN A 174 10.16 17.32 1.74
C ASN A 174 8.86 17.73 2.45
N ALA A 175 8.78 17.46 3.73
CA ALA A 175 7.64 17.87 4.53
C ALA A 175 7.44 19.40 4.43
N GLY A 176 6.21 19.82 4.10
CA GLY A 176 5.86 21.23 3.98
C GLY A 176 6.12 21.88 2.62
N SER A 177 6.54 21.14 1.61
CA SER A 177 6.82 21.67 0.26
C SER A 177 5.69 21.46 -0.74
N SER A 178 4.66 20.69 -0.38
CA SER A 178 3.48 20.40 -1.22
C SER A 178 2.32 21.36 -0.93
N ASP A 179 1.44 21.51 -1.93
CA ASP A 179 0.16 22.21 -1.77
C ASP A 179 -0.79 21.36 -0.92
N SER A 180 -1.54 21.99 0.00
CA SER A 180 -2.47 21.30 0.90
C SER A 180 -3.52 20.47 0.17
N ASP A 181 -3.99 20.92 -0.99
CA ASP A 181 -4.98 20.21 -1.79
C ASP A 181 -4.41 18.94 -2.42
N LEU A 182 -3.12 18.98 -2.83
CA LEU A 182 -2.40 17.79 -3.31
C LEU A 182 -2.11 16.81 -2.17
N ASP A 183 -1.83 17.31 -0.97
CA ASP A 183 -1.61 16.47 0.21
C ASP A 183 -2.87 15.68 0.55
N PHE A 184 -4.03 16.33 0.57
CA PHE A 184 -5.32 15.65 0.80
C PHE A 184 -5.69 14.66 -0.30
N ALA A 185 -5.40 15.01 -1.57
CA ALA A 185 -5.63 14.10 -2.70
C ALA A 185 -4.69 12.88 -2.69
N SER A 186 -3.55 12.97 -1.98
CA SER A 186 -2.61 11.86 -1.82
C SER A 186 -3.07 10.83 -0.77
N VAL A 187 -3.96 11.22 0.15
CA VAL A 187 -4.51 10.30 1.14
C VAL A 187 -5.57 9.43 0.46
N GLN A 188 -5.27 8.18 0.37
CA GLN A 188 -6.11 7.18 -0.29
C GLN A 188 -7.25 6.75 0.65
N ARG A 189 -8.34 6.23 0.07
CA ARG A 189 -9.44 5.63 0.84
C ARG A 189 -9.19 4.14 0.96
N ASP A 190 -9.31 3.63 2.15
CA ASP A 190 -9.15 2.22 2.45
C ASP A 190 -10.43 1.43 2.18
N ASN A 191 -10.30 0.23 1.63
CA ASN A 191 -11.40 -0.71 1.47
C ASN A 191 -10.91 -2.16 1.63
N ALA A 192 -10.62 -2.51 2.87
CA ALA A 192 -10.07 -3.82 3.23
C ALA A 192 -10.99 -4.98 2.85
N GLU A 193 -12.33 -4.79 2.89
CA GLU A 193 -13.29 -5.79 2.45
C GLU A 193 -13.15 -6.08 0.95
N LEU A 194 -13.03 -5.05 0.13
CA LEU A 194 -12.84 -5.21 -1.31
C LEU A 194 -11.53 -5.94 -1.62
N GLU A 195 -10.46 -5.57 -0.93
CA GLU A 195 -9.17 -6.25 -1.08
C GLU A 195 -9.26 -7.72 -0.66
N ARG A 196 -9.99 -8.01 0.43
CA ARG A 196 -10.26 -9.40 0.83
C ARG A 196 -11.02 -10.16 -0.24
N ARG A 197 -12.01 -9.55 -0.87
CA ARG A 197 -12.77 -10.18 -1.97
C ARG A 197 -11.87 -10.47 -3.18
N ALA A 198 -11.00 -9.53 -3.54
CA ALA A 198 -10.01 -9.75 -4.60
C ALA A 198 -9.07 -10.91 -4.24
N GLN A 199 -8.58 -10.95 -3.00
CA GLN A 199 -7.75 -12.04 -2.49
C GLN A 199 -8.45 -13.41 -2.58
N GLU A 200 -9.73 -13.48 -2.28
CA GLU A 200 -10.50 -14.73 -2.41
C GLU A 200 -10.57 -15.22 -3.86
N VAL A 201 -10.68 -14.29 -4.83
CA VAL A 201 -10.62 -14.65 -6.26
C VAL A 201 -9.24 -15.20 -6.61
N ILE A 202 -8.16 -14.55 -6.17
CA ILE A 202 -6.78 -15.01 -6.41
C ILE A 202 -6.58 -16.41 -5.81
N ILE A 203 -7.00 -16.63 -4.57
CA ILE A 203 -6.92 -17.94 -3.89
C ILE A 203 -7.73 -19.00 -4.65
N ARG A 204 -8.90 -18.64 -5.16
CA ARG A 204 -9.74 -19.54 -5.91
C ARG A 204 -9.09 -19.98 -7.22
N CYS A 205 -8.51 -19.04 -7.96
CA CYS A 205 -7.77 -19.31 -9.18
C CYS A 205 -6.57 -20.25 -8.92
N PHE A 206 -5.79 -19.93 -7.89
CA PHE A 206 -4.68 -20.78 -7.45
C PHE A 206 -5.15 -22.20 -7.08
N SER A 207 -6.25 -22.33 -6.33
CA SER A 207 -6.78 -23.62 -5.88
C SER A 207 -7.24 -24.52 -7.04
N MET A 208 -7.65 -23.94 -8.18
CA MET A 208 -7.97 -24.71 -9.39
C MET A 208 -6.74 -25.46 -9.92
N GLY A 209 -5.56 -24.84 -9.84
CA GLY A 209 -4.29 -25.46 -10.23
C GLY A 209 -3.93 -26.67 -9.39
N VAL A 210 -4.18 -26.60 -8.10
CA VAL A 210 -3.82 -27.66 -7.15
C VAL A 210 -4.74 -28.87 -7.25
N GLN A 211 -6.03 -28.67 -7.55
CA GLN A 211 -7.03 -29.74 -7.55
C GLN A 211 -6.97 -30.66 -8.76
N SER A 212 -6.43 -30.22 -9.87
CA SER A 212 -6.56 -30.96 -11.14
C SER A 212 -5.46 -31.98 -11.39
N ASN A 213 -4.41 -32.06 -10.59
CA ASN A 213 -3.19 -32.85 -10.86
C ASN A 213 -2.58 -32.62 -12.28
N GLN A 214 -3.07 -31.61 -12.98
CA GLN A 214 -2.51 -31.17 -14.25
C GLN A 214 -1.66 -29.95 -14.01
N GLU A 215 -0.43 -29.98 -14.46
CA GLU A 215 0.41 -28.81 -14.52
C GLU A 215 -0.36 -27.71 -15.27
N ASN A 216 -0.61 -26.57 -14.60
CA ASN A 216 -1.08 -25.36 -15.26
C ASN A 216 -2.60 -25.13 -15.39
N THR A 217 -3.39 -25.40 -14.37
CA THR A 217 -4.82 -25.02 -14.37
C THR A 217 -5.12 -23.71 -13.63
N ASN A 218 -4.12 -23.07 -12.99
CA ASN A 218 -4.30 -21.72 -12.48
C ASN A 218 -4.52 -20.76 -13.68
N PRO A 219 -5.68 -20.12 -13.80
CA PRO A 219 -5.96 -19.19 -14.91
C PRO A 219 -5.11 -17.91 -14.85
N ILE A 220 -4.52 -17.60 -13.71
CA ILE A 220 -3.59 -16.48 -13.56
C ILE A 220 -2.23 -16.89 -14.15
N ILE A 221 -1.86 -16.24 -15.26
CA ILE A 221 -0.56 -16.40 -15.91
C ILE A 221 0.48 -15.57 -15.18
N LEU A 222 0.12 -14.32 -14.89
CA LEU A 222 0.90 -13.33 -14.18
C LEU A 222 -0.08 -12.42 -13.42
N ILE A 223 0.31 -11.91 -12.28
CA ILE A 223 -0.44 -10.92 -11.52
C ILE A 223 0.50 -9.78 -11.10
N HIS A 224 -0.01 -8.57 -11.11
CA HIS A 224 0.65 -7.37 -10.63
C HIS A 224 -0.33 -6.55 -9.82
N ASP A 225 0.11 -5.94 -8.72
CA ASP A 225 -0.70 -4.98 -7.98
C ASP A 225 -0.80 -3.65 -8.73
N VAL A 226 -1.83 -2.89 -8.43
CA VAL A 226 -2.00 -1.53 -8.95
C VAL A 226 -1.71 -0.54 -7.83
N GLY A 227 -0.50 -0.04 -7.80
CA GLY A 227 0.00 0.94 -6.84
C GLY A 227 0.18 2.32 -7.44
N ALA A 228 1.33 2.95 -7.17
CA ALA A 228 1.68 4.28 -7.65
C ALA A 228 1.60 4.37 -9.18
N GLY A 229 0.97 5.44 -9.69
CA GLY A 229 0.73 5.64 -11.12
C GLY A 229 -0.43 4.83 -11.70
N GLY A 230 -1.11 4.02 -10.89
CA GLY A 230 -2.30 3.29 -11.29
C GLY A 230 -2.04 2.29 -12.43
N LEU A 231 -3.02 2.14 -13.32
CA LEU A 231 -2.92 1.24 -14.48
C LEU A 231 -1.81 1.67 -15.45
N SER A 232 -1.45 2.96 -15.46
CA SER A 232 -0.39 3.50 -16.34
C SER A 232 1.00 2.97 -15.98
N ASN A 233 1.19 2.46 -14.79
CA ASN A 233 2.40 1.76 -14.37
C ASN A 233 2.23 0.24 -14.45
N ALA A 234 1.19 -0.29 -13.84
CA ALA A 234 0.99 -1.74 -13.71
C ALA A 234 0.90 -2.48 -15.06
N ILE A 235 0.12 -1.97 -16.02
CA ILE A 235 -0.07 -2.65 -17.31
C ILE A 235 1.20 -2.65 -18.18
N PRO A 236 1.94 -1.53 -18.31
CA PRO A 236 3.24 -1.56 -18.99
C PRO A 236 4.25 -2.51 -18.35
N GLU A 237 4.31 -2.62 -17.03
CA GLU A 237 5.20 -3.57 -16.36
C GLU A 237 4.82 -5.02 -16.65
N VAL A 238 3.51 -5.33 -16.64
CA VAL A 238 2.99 -6.65 -17.03
C VAL A 238 3.36 -6.98 -18.49
N ALA A 239 3.18 -6.04 -19.41
CA ALA A 239 3.51 -6.22 -20.82
C ALA A 239 5.04 -6.38 -21.03
N ASP A 240 5.84 -5.57 -20.36
CA ASP A 240 7.31 -5.62 -20.46
C ASP A 240 7.89 -6.94 -19.93
N HIS A 241 7.27 -7.53 -18.90
CA HIS A 241 7.71 -8.82 -18.35
C HIS A 241 7.87 -9.87 -19.46
N SER A 242 6.94 -9.96 -20.39
CA SER A 242 6.96 -10.91 -21.50
C SER A 242 7.31 -10.30 -22.85
N LYS A 243 7.80 -9.04 -22.86
CA LYS A 243 8.12 -8.27 -24.09
C LYS A 243 6.96 -8.20 -25.09
N MET A 244 5.76 -8.02 -24.57
CA MET A 244 4.52 -7.94 -25.33
C MET A 244 4.03 -6.49 -25.42
N SER A 245 3.11 -6.23 -26.35
CA SER A 245 2.30 -5.01 -26.41
C SER A 245 0.93 -5.26 -25.82
N ALA A 246 0.26 -4.20 -25.34
CA ALA A 246 -1.10 -4.25 -24.84
C ALA A 246 -2.02 -3.35 -25.68
N ASP A 247 -3.21 -3.83 -25.97
CA ASP A 247 -4.32 -3.06 -26.56
C ASP A 247 -5.38 -2.84 -25.49
N ILE A 248 -5.66 -1.58 -25.15
CA ILE A 248 -6.42 -1.22 -23.97
C ILE A 248 -7.60 -0.34 -24.35
N ASN A 249 -8.82 -0.78 -24.02
CA ASN A 249 -10.01 0.02 -24.12
C ASN A 249 -10.34 0.70 -22.78
N LEU A 250 -9.89 1.94 -22.62
CA LEU A 250 -10.12 2.70 -21.38
C LEU A 250 -11.60 2.88 -21.01
N ARG A 251 -12.51 2.78 -21.99
CA ARG A 251 -13.95 2.92 -21.74
C ARG A 251 -14.59 1.70 -21.08
N GLU A 252 -13.87 0.57 -21.05
CA GLU A 252 -14.32 -0.65 -20.39
C GLU A 252 -13.85 -0.72 -18.92
N ILE A 253 -13.04 0.23 -18.48
CA ILE A 253 -12.62 0.31 -17.07
C ILE A 253 -13.77 0.89 -16.26
N ASP A 254 -14.20 0.14 -15.25
CA ASP A 254 -15.22 0.58 -14.31
C ASP A 254 -14.80 1.89 -13.64
N ASN A 255 -15.74 2.84 -13.61
CA ASN A 255 -15.52 4.19 -13.12
C ASN A 255 -16.66 4.58 -12.15
N ALA A 256 -16.32 4.89 -10.93
CA ALA A 256 -17.28 5.31 -9.89
C ALA A 256 -17.57 6.83 -9.91
N GLU A 257 -16.77 7.63 -10.63
CA GLU A 257 -16.90 9.08 -10.65
C GLU A 257 -17.20 9.60 -12.06
N PRO A 258 -18.45 9.99 -12.34
CA PRO A 258 -18.82 10.54 -13.64
C PRO A 258 -17.96 11.76 -14.02
N GLY A 259 -17.46 11.77 -15.24
CA GLY A 259 -16.70 12.90 -15.76
C GLY A 259 -15.19 12.77 -15.65
N MET A 260 -14.65 11.66 -15.13
CA MET A 260 -13.22 11.39 -15.19
C MET A 260 -12.69 11.40 -16.62
N THR A 261 -11.58 12.11 -16.80
CA THR A 261 -10.86 12.12 -18.09
C THR A 261 -10.15 10.79 -18.34
N PRO A 262 -9.80 10.45 -19.59
CA PRO A 262 -9.00 9.26 -19.88
C PRO A 262 -7.68 9.20 -19.10
N LEU A 263 -7.03 10.35 -18.87
CA LEU A 263 -5.81 10.42 -18.07
C LEU A 263 -6.05 10.05 -16.61
N GLU A 264 -7.11 10.57 -16.01
CA GLU A 264 -7.49 10.26 -14.63
C GLU A 264 -7.87 8.77 -14.48
N ILE A 265 -8.60 8.20 -15.43
CA ILE A 265 -8.91 6.76 -15.44
C ILE A 265 -7.63 5.92 -15.52
N TRP A 266 -6.65 6.39 -16.29
CA TRP A 266 -5.40 5.66 -16.54
C TRP A 266 -4.40 5.76 -15.39
N CYS A 267 -4.33 6.93 -14.72
CA CYS A 267 -3.29 7.23 -13.75
C CYS A 267 -3.75 7.25 -12.29
N ASN A 268 -5.07 7.07 -12.01
CA ASN A 268 -5.53 7.09 -10.62
C ASN A 268 -5.03 5.87 -9.84
N GLU A 269 -4.77 6.10 -8.57
CA GLU A 269 -4.31 5.09 -7.63
C GLU A 269 -5.47 4.56 -6.76
N ALA A 270 -6.66 4.39 -7.38
CA ALA A 270 -7.76 3.75 -6.68
C ALA A 270 -7.31 2.39 -6.15
N GLN A 271 -7.56 2.18 -4.86
CA GLN A 271 -6.99 1.10 -4.09
C GLN A 271 -7.61 -0.27 -4.43
N GLU A 272 -6.96 -1.31 -3.94
CA GLU A 272 -7.43 -2.68 -3.97
C GLU A 272 -7.65 -3.21 -5.38
N ARG A 273 -6.70 -2.92 -6.28
CA ARG A 273 -6.73 -3.39 -7.68
C ARG A 273 -5.49 -4.22 -8.02
N TYR A 274 -5.71 -5.16 -8.92
CA TYR A 274 -4.69 -6.02 -9.54
C TYR A 274 -4.91 -6.10 -11.05
N VAL A 275 -3.85 -6.35 -11.76
CA VAL A 275 -3.89 -6.72 -13.18
C VAL A 275 -3.23 -8.08 -13.41
#